data_e8489431aff9e1d9ea93d43a66eab863
#
_entry.id   e8489431aff9e1d9ea93d43a66eab863
#
_cell.length_a   1.000
_cell.length_b   1.000
_cell.length_c   1.000
_cell.angle_alpha   90.00
_cell.angle_beta   90.00
_cell.angle_gamma   90.00
#
_symmetry.space_group_name_H-M   'P 1'
#
loop_
_entity.id
_entity.type
_entity.pdbx_description
1 polymer ?
#
loop_
_entity_poly.entity_id
_entity_poly.type
_entity_poly.pdbx_seq_one_letter_code
_entity_poly.pdbx_strand_id
1 'polypeptide(L)'
;AEKPADKEHPYGHARFEYLASLTVSVMILFIGFELAKSSVEKVLHPVAVEFSLLSMIVLIASILVKAGMMIFNTRMGKRIDSTVLIATAADSRNDVLTTTAVLIAALIEHATGWKVDGIMGILVSVFILWSGIGLARDTISPLLGEGVKSDFRKELTEAIMTYPMVLGCHDLMVHDYGPGKCYASIHVEMDK
;
A
#
# COMPACT_ATOMS: atom_id res chain seq x y z
N ALA A 1 -11.56 12.27 2.40
CA ALA A 1 -12.23 11.59 1.28
C ALA A 1 -13.77 11.69 1.33
N GLU A 2 -14.36 11.86 2.52
CA GLU A 2 -15.84 11.92 2.69
C GLU A 2 -16.49 13.27 2.36
N LYS A 3 -15.72 14.31 2.00
CA LYS A 3 -16.31 15.60 1.61
C LYS A 3 -17.21 15.40 0.39
N PRO A 4 -18.48 15.85 0.44
CA PRO A 4 -19.43 15.72 -0.68
C PRO A 4 -18.96 16.50 -1.91
N ALA A 5 -19.61 16.22 -3.03
CA ALA A 5 -19.43 16.98 -4.26
C ALA A 5 -19.73 18.47 -4.05
N ASP A 6 -18.94 19.33 -4.68
CA ASP A 6 -19.12 20.76 -4.72
C ASP A 6 -19.05 21.28 -6.18
N LYS A 7 -19.17 22.60 -6.39
CA LYS A 7 -19.16 23.18 -7.75
C LYS A 7 -17.84 22.98 -8.49
N GLU A 8 -16.72 22.89 -7.78
CA GLU A 8 -15.39 22.70 -8.35
C GLU A 8 -15.07 21.21 -8.55
N HIS A 9 -15.65 20.34 -7.71
CA HIS A 9 -15.46 18.89 -7.75
C HIS A 9 -16.82 18.16 -7.79
N PRO A 10 -17.49 18.13 -8.95
CA PRO A 10 -18.84 17.61 -9.10
C PRO A 10 -18.94 16.09 -8.85
N TYR A 11 -17.83 15.35 -8.99
CA TYR A 11 -17.75 13.91 -8.71
C TYR A 11 -17.33 13.60 -7.28
N GLY A 12 -17.11 14.63 -6.44
CA GLY A 12 -16.67 14.49 -5.05
C GLY A 12 -15.15 14.41 -4.88
N HIS A 13 -14.74 14.15 -3.64
CA HIS A 13 -13.33 14.25 -3.22
C HIS A 13 -12.70 12.88 -2.89
N ALA A 14 -13.33 11.77 -3.26
CA ALA A 14 -12.87 10.45 -2.86
C ALA A 14 -11.47 10.09 -3.44
N ARG A 15 -11.08 10.65 -4.59
CA ARG A 15 -9.72 10.50 -5.14
C ARG A 15 -8.60 11.04 -4.25
N PHE A 16 -8.90 11.90 -3.27
CA PHE A 16 -7.91 12.31 -2.26
C PHE A 16 -7.35 11.13 -1.47
N GLU A 17 -8.09 10.04 -1.37
CA GLU A 17 -7.59 8.81 -0.73
C GLU A 17 -6.41 8.21 -1.51
N TYR A 18 -6.48 8.17 -2.83
CA TYR A 18 -5.37 7.72 -3.67
C TYR A 18 -4.16 8.66 -3.55
N LEU A 19 -4.37 9.98 -3.48
CA LEU A 19 -3.29 10.94 -3.27
C LEU A 19 -2.62 10.77 -1.90
N ALA A 20 -3.41 10.52 -0.86
CA ALA A 20 -2.88 10.24 0.47
C ALA A 20 -2.08 8.93 0.49
N SER A 21 -2.58 7.86 -0.14
CA SER A 21 -1.87 6.59 -0.29
C SER A 21 -0.57 6.74 -1.09
N LEU A 22 -0.59 7.54 -2.16
CA LEU A 22 0.60 7.85 -2.94
C LEU A 22 1.64 8.58 -2.09
N THR A 23 1.21 9.53 -1.26
CA THR A 23 2.10 10.24 -0.33
C THR A 23 2.78 9.25 0.62
N VAL A 24 2.03 8.32 1.21
CA VAL A 24 2.58 7.27 2.08
C VAL A 24 3.56 6.39 1.31
N SER A 25 3.25 5.97 0.08
CA SER A 25 4.16 5.14 -0.71
C SER A 25 5.47 5.84 -1.05
N VAL A 26 5.44 7.14 -1.36
CA VAL A 26 6.64 7.96 -1.57
C VAL A 26 7.47 8.06 -0.30
N MET A 27 6.83 8.23 0.87
CA MET A 27 7.54 8.22 2.15
C MET A 27 8.21 6.87 2.44
N ILE A 28 7.52 5.76 2.15
CA ILE A 28 8.10 4.40 2.28
C ILE A 28 9.33 4.25 1.37
N LEU A 29 9.25 4.70 0.11
CA LEU A 29 10.39 4.65 -0.82
C LEU A 29 11.57 5.49 -0.34
N PHE A 30 11.31 6.68 0.19
CA PHE A 30 12.35 7.54 0.74
C PHE A 30 13.03 6.88 1.95
N ILE A 31 12.26 6.33 2.89
CA ILE A 31 12.79 5.62 4.07
C ILE A 31 13.59 4.37 3.63
N GLY A 32 13.08 3.61 2.66
CA GLY A 32 13.78 2.45 2.11
C GLY A 32 15.13 2.82 1.47
N PHE A 33 15.18 3.94 0.75
CA PHE A 33 16.41 4.45 0.17
C PHE A 33 17.43 4.89 1.24
N GLU A 34 16.99 5.65 2.25
CA GLU A 34 17.85 6.08 3.36
C GLU A 34 18.36 4.88 4.17
N LEU A 35 17.52 3.86 4.39
CA LEU A 35 17.94 2.61 5.03
C LEU A 35 19.00 1.88 4.19
N ALA A 36 18.82 1.80 2.86
CA ALA A 36 19.79 1.18 1.97
C ALA A 36 21.14 1.88 2.06
N LYS A 37 21.15 3.22 1.97
CA LYS A 37 22.35 4.04 2.07
C LYS A 37 23.07 3.84 3.41
N SER A 38 22.36 3.96 4.52
CA SER A 38 22.89 3.75 5.87
C SER A 38 23.42 2.33 6.06
N SER A 39 22.73 1.33 5.50
CA SER A 39 23.14 -0.08 5.61
C SER A 39 24.42 -0.37 4.82
N VAL A 40 24.60 0.22 3.64
CA VAL A 40 25.85 0.14 2.87
C VAL A 40 27.00 0.79 3.66
N GLU A 41 26.77 1.94 4.28
CA GLU A 41 27.76 2.60 5.13
C GLU A 41 28.19 1.73 6.32
N LYS A 42 27.22 1.05 6.98
CA LYS A 42 27.49 0.10 8.06
C LYS A 42 28.25 -1.16 7.62
N VAL A 43 28.09 -1.58 6.37
CA VAL A 43 28.90 -2.68 5.80
C VAL A 43 30.36 -2.23 5.59
N LEU A 44 30.56 -1.01 5.10
CA LEU A 44 31.91 -0.45 4.85
C LEU A 44 32.61 -0.05 6.16
N HIS A 45 31.86 0.47 7.11
CA HIS A 45 32.32 0.95 8.43
C HIS A 45 31.50 0.30 9.55
N PRO A 46 31.78 -0.97 9.91
CA PRO A 46 30.98 -1.71 10.86
C PRO A 46 31.03 -1.09 12.27
N VAL A 47 29.89 -0.62 12.77
CA VAL A 47 29.74 -0.11 14.12
C VAL A 47 29.10 -1.20 14.98
N ALA A 48 29.61 -1.38 16.22
CA ALA A 48 29.02 -2.36 17.15
C ALA A 48 27.62 -1.89 17.58
N VAL A 49 26.67 -2.81 17.59
CA VAL A 49 25.33 -2.55 18.13
C VAL A 49 25.38 -2.69 19.65
N GLU A 50 25.03 -1.64 20.39
CA GLU A 50 24.96 -1.71 21.84
C GLU A 50 23.80 -2.61 22.28
N PHE A 51 24.14 -3.76 22.86
CA PHE A 51 23.18 -4.72 23.37
C PHE A 51 22.81 -4.37 24.81
N SER A 52 21.60 -3.87 25.03
CA SER A 52 21.03 -3.61 26.35
C SER A 52 19.72 -4.36 26.51
N LEU A 53 19.48 -4.95 27.70
CA LEU A 53 18.22 -5.59 28.01
C LEU A 53 17.01 -4.63 27.83
N LEU A 54 17.17 -3.39 28.20
CA LEU A 54 16.14 -2.35 28.01
C LEU A 54 15.84 -2.12 26.53
N SER A 55 16.88 -2.00 25.70
CA SER A 55 16.72 -1.86 24.23
C SER A 55 15.98 -3.05 23.63
N MET A 56 16.29 -4.27 24.07
CA MET A 56 15.62 -5.47 23.60
C MET A 56 14.13 -5.49 23.96
N ILE A 57 13.78 -5.12 25.19
CA ILE A 57 12.36 -5.02 25.62
C ILE A 57 11.61 -3.99 24.79
N VAL A 58 12.21 -2.82 24.53
CA VAL A 58 11.60 -1.76 23.71
C VAL A 58 11.41 -2.22 22.26
N LEU A 59 12.39 -2.91 21.66
CA LEU A 59 12.28 -3.45 20.30
C LEU A 59 11.15 -4.49 20.21
N ILE A 60 11.06 -5.42 21.14
CA ILE A 60 10.00 -6.44 21.18
C ILE A 60 8.62 -5.77 21.34
N ALA A 61 8.49 -4.83 22.27
CA ALA A 61 7.24 -4.10 22.45
C ALA A 61 6.83 -3.34 21.18
N SER A 62 7.78 -2.69 20.49
CA SER A 62 7.56 -2.02 19.23
C SER A 62 7.07 -2.99 18.15
N ILE A 63 7.70 -4.15 18.00
CA ILE A 63 7.28 -5.19 17.04
C ILE A 63 5.84 -5.61 17.32
N LEU A 64 5.46 -5.87 18.56
CA LEU A 64 4.11 -6.31 18.93
C LEU A 64 3.06 -5.24 18.60
N VAL A 65 3.32 -3.99 18.96
CA VAL A 65 2.40 -2.87 18.66
C VAL A 65 2.24 -2.70 17.15
N LYS A 66 3.35 -2.63 16.41
CA LYS A 66 3.32 -2.46 14.94
C LYS A 66 2.70 -3.65 14.22
N ALA A 67 2.93 -4.88 14.69
CA ALA A 67 2.24 -6.06 14.17
C ALA A 67 0.72 -6.00 14.38
N GLY A 68 0.28 -5.55 15.56
CA GLY A 68 -1.13 -5.31 15.85
C GLY A 68 -1.74 -4.26 14.91
N MET A 69 -1.05 -3.12 14.70
CA MET A 69 -1.47 -2.08 13.76
C MET A 69 -1.53 -2.60 12.32
N MET A 70 -0.53 -3.36 11.88
CA MET A 70 -0.49 -3.98 10.55
C MET A 70 -1.71 -4.87 10.33
N ILE A 71 -2.00 -5.77 11.27
CA ILE A 71 -3.14 -6.71 11.16
C ILE A 71 -4.47 -5.95 11.15
N PHE A 72 -4.63 -4.98 12.05
CA PHE A 72 -5.84 -4.16 12.14
C PHE A 72 -6.07 -3.37 10.84
N ASN A 73 -5.08 -2.61 10.40
CA ASN A 73 -5.16 -1.78 9.19
C ASN A 73 -5.38 -2.62 7.93
N THR A 74 -4.74 -3.81 7.83
CA THR A 74 -4.95 -4.72 6.70
C THR A 74 -6.40 -5.22 6.65
N ARG A 75 -6.94 -5.66 7.81
CA ARG A 75 -8.31 -6.19 7.88
C ARG A 75 -9.34 -5.10 7.58
N MET A 76 -9.18 -3.95 8.21
CA MET A 76 -10.10 -2.82 8.01
C MET A 76 -9.99 -2.26 6.59
N GLY A 77 -8.76 -2.06 6.08
CA GLY A 77 -8.53 -1.57 4.73
C GLY A 77 -9.18 -2.44 3.66
N LYS A 78 -9.04 -3.77 3.77
CA LYS A 78 -9.72 -4.71 2.86
C LYS A 78 -11.23 -4.71 2.99
N ARG A 79 -11.76 -4.47 4.21
CA ARG A 79 -13.20 -4.50 4.46
C ARG A 79 -13.94 -3.28 3.91
N ILE A 80 -13.29 -2.11 3.93
CA ILE A 80 -13.88 -0.84 3.47
C ILE A 80 -13.24 -0.35 2.16
N ASP A 81 -12.41 -1.19 1.53
CA ASP A 81 -11.68 -0.90 0.28
C ASP A 81 -10.86 0.42 0.35
N SER A 82 -10.22 0.67 1.50
CA SER A 82 -9.44 1.88 1.73
C SER A 82 -7.96 1.66 1.38
N THR A 83 -7.50 2.36 0.36
CA THR A 83 -6.10 2.35 -0.07
C THR A 83 -5.16 2.98 0.96
N VAL A 84 -5.61 3.99 1.71
CA VAL A 84 -4.82 4.63 2.79
C VAL A 84 -4.56 3.65 3.92
N LEU A 85 -5.57 2.87 4.36
CA LEU A 85 -5.37 1.87 5.41
C LEU A 85 -4.42 0.75 4.94
N ILE A 86 -4.50 0.34 3.69
CA ILE A 86 -3.59 -0.65 3.10
C ILE A 86 -2.16 -0.08 3.05
N ALA A 87 -1.99 1.19 2.66
CA ALA A 87 -0.70 1.88 2.67
C ALA A 87 -0.11 1.97 4.09
N THR A 88 -0.92 2.34 5.08
CA THR A 88 -0.51 2.39 6.49
C THR A 88 -0.17 1.00 7.05
N ALA A 89 -0.87 -0.05 6.58
CA ALA A 89 -0.53 -1.43 6.93
C ALA A 89 0.83 -1.84 6.34
N ALA A 90 1.14 -1.43 5.11
CA ALA A 90 2.43 -1.68 4.47
C ALA A 90 3.57 -0.97 5.21
N ASP A 91 3.37 0.27 5.65
CA ASP A 91 4.30 1.01 6.50
C ASP A 91 4.57 0.26 7.81
N SER A 92 3.51 -0.11 8.54
CA SER A 92 3.64 -0.88 9.79
C SER A 92 4.33 -2.23 9.60
N ARG A 93 4.12 -2.91 8.46
CA ARG A 93 4.83 -4.14 8.09
C ARG A 93 6.31 -3.89 7.89
N ASN A 94 6.68 -2.82 7.19
CA ASN A 94 8.07 -2.45 6.96
C ASN A 94 8.78 -2.14 8.28
N ASP A 95 8.11 -1.46 9.22
CA ASP A 95 8.61 -1.20 10.56
C ASP A 95 8.85 -2.50 11.35
N VAL A 96 7.91 -3.46 11.30
CA VAL A 96 8.07 -4.78 11.94
C VAL A 96 9.29 -5.50 11.36
N LEU A 97 9.45 -5.52 10.03
CA LEU A 97 10.57 -6.18 9.37
C LEU A 97 11.90 -5.53 9.75
N THR A 98 11.99 -4.21 9.69
CA THR A 98 13.21 -3.47 10.05
C THR A 98 13.58 -3.70 11.50
N THR A 99 12.62 -3.56 12.42
CA THR A 99 12.87 -3.75 13.86
C THR A 99 13.26 -5.20 14.19
N THR A 100 12.62 -6.18 13.52
CA THR A 100 12.97 -7.59 13.69
C THR A 100 14.36 -7.88 13.14
N ALA A 101 14.76 -7.31 12.01
CA ALA A 101 16.10 -7.45 11.45
C ALA A 101 17.17 -6.88 12.39
N VAL A 102 16.92 -5.70 12.97
CA VAL A 102 17.82 -5.09 13.98
C VAL A 102 17.94 -5.98 15.21
N LEU A 103 16.82 -6.53 15.70
CA LEU A 103 16.83 -7.44 16.87
C LEU A 103 17.63 -8.72 16.57
N ILE A 104 17.43 -9.32 15.39
CA ILE A 104 18.17 -10.53 14.97
C ILE A 104 19.66 -10.21 14.82
N ALA A 105 20.00 -9.07 14.18
CA ALA A 105 21.39 -8.64 14.02
C ALA A 105 22.08 -8.44 15.38
N ALA A 106 21.42 -7.79 16.33
CA ALA A 106 21.93 -7.60 17.68
C ALA A 106 22.15 -8.93 18.44
N LEU A 107 21.23 -9.88 18.27
CA LEU A 107 21.36 -11.23 18.88
C LEU A 107 22.53 -12.01 18.26
N ILE A 108 22.70 -11.96 16.94
CA ILE A 108 23.82 -12.62 16.24
C ILE A 108 25.14 -11.99 16.67
N GLU A 109 25.23 -10.66 16.70
CA GLU A 109 26.43 -9.95 17.13
C GLU A 109 26.81 -10.30 18.59
N HIS A 110 25.81 -10.35 19.48
CA HIS A 110 26.03 -10.72 20.88
C HIS A 110 26.53 -12.18 21.03
N ALA A 111 26.01 -13.10 20.20
CA ALA A 111 26.35 -14.52 20.28
C ALA A 111 27.68 -14.88 19.59
N THR A 112 27.99 -14.22 18.45
CA THR A 112 29.09 -14.61 17.56
C THR A 112 30.18 -13.55 17.42
N GLY A 113 29.92 -12.30 17.80
CA GLY A 113 30.80 -11.15 17.55
C GLY A 113 30.77 -10.64 16.09
N TRP A 114 29.96 -11.26 15.21
CA TRP A 114 29.87 -10.87 13.81
C TRP A 114 28.92 -9.67 13.62
N LYS A 115 29.43 -8.62 12.99
CA LYS A 115 28.67 -7.40 12.69
C LYS A 115 27.83 -7.59 11.43
N VAL A 116 26.61 -8.10 11.59
CA VAL A 116 25.72 -8.44 10.46
C VAL A 116 24.63 -7.39 10.21
N ASP A 117 24.54 -6.34 11.05
CA ASP A 117 23.50 -5.31 11.00
C ASP A 117 23.40 -4.64 9.61
N GLY A 118 24.54 -4.27 9.01
CA GLY A 118 24.58 -3.69 7.68
C GLY A 118 24.02 -4.59 6.59
N ILE A 119 24.33 -5.89 6.63
CA ILE A 119 23.85 -6.87 5.64
C ILE A 119 22.35 -7.08 5.81
N MET A 120 21.89 -7.23 7.05
CA MET A 120 20.45 -7.36 7.34
C MET A 120 19.68 -6.10 6.91
N GLY A 121 20.24 -4.92 7.14
CA GLY A 121 19.67 -3.67 6.69
C GLY A 121 19.54 -3.55 5.16
N ILE A 122 20.54 -4.02 4.39
CA ILE A 122 20.46 -4.07 2.92
C ILE A 122 19.30 -4.99 2.48
N LEU A 123 19.18 -6.19 3.04
CA LEU A 123 18.11 -7.13 2.68
C LEU A 123 16.72 -6.53 2.95
N VAL A 124 16.56 -5.90 4.12
CA VAL A 124 15.30 -5.24 4.50
C VAL A 124 15.01 -4.05 3.59
N SER A 125 16.02 -3.22 3.28
CA SER A 125 15.81 -2.05 2.41
C SER A 125 15.37 -2.43 1.00
N VAL A 126 15.93 -3.49 0.42
CA VAL A 126 15.49 -4.02 -0.89
C VAL A 126 14.03 -4.45 -0.84
N PHE A 127 13.63 -5.15 0.23
CA PHE A 127 12.23 -5.55 0.41
C PHE A 127 11.29 -4.34 0.56
N ILE A 128 11.69 -3.32 1.35
CA ILE A 128 10.91 -2.09 1.54
C ILE A 128 10.74 -1.35 0.21
N LEU A 129 11.81 -1.19 -0.56
CA LEU A 129 11.76 -0.54 -1.88
C LEU A 129 10.85 -1.29 -2.85
N TRP A 130 10.96 -2.61 -2.90
CA TRP A 130 10.05 -3.42 -3.73
C TRP A 130 8.59 -3.22 -3.34
N SER A 131 8.30 -3.31 -2.03
CA SER A 131 6.96 -3.09 -1.49
C SER A 131 6.42 -1.69 -1.78
N GLY A 132 7.27 -0.66 -1.61
CA GLY A 132 6.91 0.73 -1.88
C GLY A 132 6.60 0.99 -3.36
N ILE A 133 7.37 0.39 -4.28
CA ILE A 133 7.10 0.47 -5.73
C ILE A 133 5.76 -0.20 -6.06
N GLY A 134 5.47 -1.37 -5.49
CA GLY A 134 4.18 -2.04 -5.65
C GLY A 134 3.03 -1.14 -5.22
N LEU A 135 3.10 -0.62 -3.99
CA LEU A 135 2.08 0.28 -3.44
C LEU A 135 1.89 1.55 -4.27
N ALA A 136 2.99 2.15 -4.76
CA ALA A 136 2.92 3.32 -5.65
C ALA A 136 2.19 3.00 -6.96
N ARG A 137 2.48 1.85 -7.59
CA ARG A 137 1.81 1.41 -8.81
C ARG A 137 0.32 1.19 -8.58
N ASP A 138 -0.04 0.47 -7.52
CA ASP A 138 -1.44 0.18 -7.17
C ASP A 138 -2.25 1.46 -6.89
N THR A 139 -1.57 2.52 -6.45
CA THR A 139 -2.19 3.81 -6.16
C THR A 139 -2.27 4.72 -7.38
N ILE A 140 -1.26 4.68 -8.26
CA ILE A 140 -1.23 5.50 -9.48
C ILE A 140 -2.18 4.95 -10.54
N SER A 141 -2.34 3.63 -10.66
CA SER A 141 -3.15 3.00 -11.70
C SER A 141 -4.60 3.51 -11.74
N PRO A 142 -5.35 3.56 -10.62
CA PRO A 142 -6.69 4.15 -10.59
C PRO A 142 -6.72 5.66 -10.94
N LEU A 143 -5.66 6.41 -10.58
CA LEU A 143 -5.56 7.83 -10.91
C LEU A 143 -5.40 8.06 -12.42
N LEU A 144 -4.72 7.17 -13.11
CA LEU A 144 -4.55 7.19 -14.58
C LEU A 144 -5.78 6.68 -15.34
N GLY A 145 -6.79 6.17 -14.64
CA GLY A 145 -8.01 5.66 -15.26
C GLY A 145 -7.90 4.18 -15.63
N GLU A 146 -7.45 3.37 -14.70
CA GLU A 146 -7.46 1.91 -14.86
C GLU A 146 -8.85 1.40 -15.21
N GLY A 147 -8.92 0.52 -16.22
CA GLY A 147 -10.18 -0.11 -16.61
C GLY A 147 -10.69 -1.05 -15.52
N VAL A 148 -12.01 -1.10 -15.35
CA VAL A 148 -12.63 -2.04 -14.40
C VAL A 148 -12.31 -3.49 -14.72
N LYS A 149 -12.30 -4.30 -13.67
CA LYS A 149 -12.12 -5.75 -13.77
C LYS A 149 -13.11 -6.36 -14.77
N SER A 150 -12.64 -7.33 -15.55
CA SER A 150 -13.43 -8.01 -16.58
C SER A 150 -14.75 -8.58 -16.06
N ASP A 151 -14.77 -9.04 -14.81
CA ASP A 151 -15.95 -9.65 -14.20
C ASP A 151 -17.05 -8.62 -13.94
N PHE A 152 -16.69 -7.44 -13.42
CA PHE A 152 -17.65 -6.34 -13.23
C PHE A 152 -18.21 -5.83 -14.56
N ARG A 153 -17.36 -5.75 -15.60
CA ARG A 153 -17.80 -5.39 -16.96
C ARG A 153 -18.85 -6.37 -17.48
N LYS A 154 -18.61 -7.68 -17.32
CA LYS A 154 -19.56 -8.73 -17.74
C LYS A 154 -20.87 -8.63 -16.96
N GLU A 155 -20.80 -8.55 -15.63
CA GLU A 155 -21.98 -8.44 -14.77
C GLU A 155 -22.84 -7.22 -15.16
N LEU A 156 -22.22 -6.05 -15.40
CA LEU A 156 -22.93 -4.86 -15.81
C LEU A 156 -23.57 -5.01 -17.20
N THR A 157 -22.84 -5.60 -18.15
CA THR A 157 -23.35 -5.88 -19.50
C THR A 157 -24.52 -6.86 -19.45
N GLU A 158 -24.40 -7.96 -18.71
CA GLU A 158 -25.46 -8.94 -18.53
C GLU A 158 -26.70 -8.32 -17.89
N ALA A 159 -26.52 -7.49 -16.85
CA ALA A 159 -27.63 -6.79 -16.20
C ALA A 159 -28.39 -5.86 -17.18
N ILE A 160 -27.68 -5.15 -18.05
CA ILE A 160 -28.30 -4.28 -19.07
C ILE A 160 -29.06 -5.10 -20.11
N MET A 161 -28.49 -6.22 -20.56
CA MET A 161 -29.10 -7.09 -21.55
C MET A 161 -30.34 -7.84 -21.03
N THR A 162 -30.64 -7.80 -19.73
CA THR A 162 -31.91 -8.34 -19.19
C THR A 162 -33.14 -7.50 -19.56
N TYR A 163 -32.98 -6.26 -19.98
CA TYR A 163 -34.09 -5.41 -20.34
C TYR A 163 -34.63 -5.75 -21.74
N PRO A 164 -35.93 -6.02 -21.91
CA PRO A 164 -36.48 -6.59 -23.13
C PRO A 164 -36.43 -5.65 -24.35
N MET A 165 -36.18 -4.35 -24.18
CA MET A 165 -36.06 -3.40 -25.28
C MET A 165 -34.60 -3.20 -25.74
N VAL A 166 -33.64 -3.83 -25.07
CA VAL A 166 -32.22 -3.70 -25.37
C VAL A 166 -31.82 -4.77 -26.36
N LEU A 167 -31.34 -4.34 -27.53
CA LEU A 167 -30.83 -5.22 -28.58
C LEU A 167 -29.34 -5.49 -28.47
N GLY A 168 -28.59 -4.50 -27.96
CA GLY A 168 -27.14 -4.58 -27.77
C GLY A 168 -26.62 -3.45 -26.90
N CYS A 169 -25.38 -3.59 -26.42
CA CYS A 169 -24.67 -2.52 -25.74
C CYS A 169 -23.18 -2.52 -26.11
N HIS A 170 -22.61 -1.34 -26.27
CA HIS A 170 -21.22 -1.12 -26.64
C HIS A 170 -20.65 0.13 -25.98
N ASP A 171 -19.32 0.35 -26.11
CA ASP A 171 -18.59 1.51 -25.59
C ASP A 171 -18.78 1.71 -24.07
N LEU A 172 -18.78 0.61 -23.30
CA LEU A 172 -18.79 0.71 -21.84
C LEU A 172 -17.49 1.34 -21.34
N MET A 173 -17.60 2.56 -20.83
CA MET A 173 -16.55 3.27 -20.12
C MET A 173 -16.90 3.34 -18.62
N VAL A 174 -15.98 2.92 -17.78
CA VAL A 174 -16.14 3.02 -16.33
C VAL A 174 -14.95 3.77 -15.75
N HIS A 175 -15.25 4.79 -14.97
CA HIS A 175 -14.27 5.64 -14.31
C HIS A 175 -14.35 5.45 -12.80
N ASP A 176 -13.21 5.13 -12.20
CA ASP A 176 -13.04 5.09 -10.75
C ASP A 176 -12.80 6.51 -10.21
N TYR A 177 -13.64 6.92 -9.26
CA TYR A 177 -13.53 8.20 -8.56
C TYR A 177 -13.22 8.04 -7.07
N GLY A 178 -12.72 6.87 -6.65
CA GLY A 178 -12.32 6.56 -5.31
C GLY A 178 -13.10 5.37 -4.72
N PRO A 179 -12.74 4.92 -3.54
CA PRO A 179 -13.32 3.73 -2.93
C PRO A 179 -14.85 3.75 -2.92
N GLY A 180 -15.45 2.75 -3.57
CA GLY A 180 -16.91 2.61 -3.66
C GLY A 180 -17.62 3.63 -4.55
N LYS A 181 -16.91 4.42 -5.37
CA LYS A 181 -17.49 5.41 -6.29
C LYS A 181 -17.01 5.20 -7.72
N CYS A 182 -17.86 4.59 -8.54
CA CYS A 182 -17.63 4.42 -9.97
C CYS A 182 -18.72 5.14 -10.77
N TYR A 183 -18.32 5.72 -11.89
CA TYR A 183 -19.23 6.28 -12.89
C TYR A 183 -19.07 5.50 -14.18
N ALA A 184 -20.19 5.01 -14.72
CA ALA A 184 -20.19 4.27 -15.97
C ALA A 184 -21.02 5.01 -17.02
N SER A 185 -20.55 4.97 -18.26
CA SER A 185 -21.32 5.33 -19.44
C SER A 185 -21.31 4.18 -20.44
N ILE A 186 -22.43 3.93 -21.08
CA ILE A 186 -22.60 2.85 -22.05
C ILE A 186 -23.56 3.30 -23.15
N HIS A 187 -23.31 2.90 -24.37
CA HIS A 187 -24.24 3.03 -25.47
C HIS A 187 -25.13 1.80 -25.54
N VAL A 188 -26.45 2.02 -25.59
CA VAL A 188 -27.47 0.99 -25.64
C VAL A 188 -28.21 1.07 -26.99
N GLU A 189 -28.25 -0.02 -27.71
CA GLU A 189 -29.06 -0.18 -28.92
C GLU A 189 -30.47 -0.62 -28.54
N MET A 190 -31.46 0.11 -28.99
CA MET A 190 -32.88 -0.16 -28.70
C MET A 190 -33.69 -0.29 -29.99
N ASP A 191 -34.71 -1.15 -29.96
CA ASP A 191 -35.70 -1.24 -31.03
C ASP A 191 -36.54 0.04 -31.06
N LYS A 192 -36.93 0.49 -32.29
CA LYS A 192 -37.68 1.76 -32.50
C LYS A 192 -39.17 1.56 -32.26
#